data_1c28f3fabb21ef801886b94d124cc6c6
#
_entry.id   1c28f3fabb21ef801886b94d124cc6c6
#
_cell.length_a   1.000
_cell.length_b   1.000
_cell.length_c   1.000
_cell.angle_alpha   90.00
_cell.angle_beta   90.00
_cell.angle_gamma   90.00
#
_symmetry.space_group_name_H-M   'P 1'
#
loop_
_entity.id
_entity.type
_entity.pdbx_description
1 polymer ?
#
loop_
_entity_poly.entity_id
_entity_poly.type
_entity_poly.pdbx_seq_one_letter_code
_entity_poly.pdbx_strand_id
1 'polypeptide(L)'
;QSDWMADMRTQLEAQGIKNLGMSWYFGARELTYSGDKGVTVPEDLKGMKIRSASSETRVGMMEAMGATVTQMNWSEVYSALQQGVCEGCEAPLSTLYSSKIYEVCKNITLTDHIMAIWSVNMSNDYFNTLPEEYQQILVEEIANMAPTTIERVTADESDFRSKLEAEGVTFY
;
A
#
# COMPACT_ATOMS: atom_id res chain seq x y z
N GLN A 1 7.73 18.49 13.23
CA GLN A 1 7.40 18.21 11.81
C GLN A 1 8.59 18.66 10.98
N SER A 2 8.99 17.87 9.97
CA SER A 2 10.10 18.23 9.09
C SER A 2 9.69 19.37 8.16
N ASP A 3 10.66 20.18 7.74
CA ASP A 3 10.45 21.28 6.78
C ASP A 3 9.84 20.77 5.47
N TRP A 4 10.20 19.55 5.06
CA TRP A 4 9.64 18.88 3.89
C TRP A 4 8.11 18.65 3.99
N MET A 5 7.62 18.23 5.17
CA MET A 5 6.17 18.04 5.36
C MET A 5 5.40 19.38 5.33
N ALA A 6 6.02 20.44 5.82
CA ALA A 6 5.42 21.78 5.77
C ALA A 6 5.33 22.27 4.33
N ASP A 7 6.40 22.10 3.54
CA ASP A 7 6.44 22.47 2.13
C ASP A 7 5.39 21.68 1.32
N MET A 8 5.29 20.37 1.52
CA MET A 8 4.31 19.55 0.84
C MET A 8 2.87 19.97 1.15
N ARG A 9 2.55 20.31 2.41
CA ARG A 9 1.22 20.83 2.77
C ARG A 9 0.93 22.13 2.04
N THR A 10 1.90 23.02 1.95
CA THR A 10 1.78 24.28 1.21
C THR A 10 1.49 24.04 -0.28
N GLN A 11 2.18 23.06 -0.88
CA GLN A 11 1.95 22.69 -2.28
C GLN A 11 0.55 22.07 -2.50
N LEU A 12 0.07 21.25 -1.57
CA LEU A 12 -1.29 20.68 -1.62
C LEU A 12 -2.35 21.79 -1.46
N GLU A 13 -2.17 22.69 -0.53
CA GLU A 13 -3.10 23.83 -0.33
C GLU A 13 -3.16 24.73 -1.57
N ALA A 14 -2.05 24.95 -2.25
CA ALA A 14 -2.02 25.69 -3.53
C ALA A 14 -2.83 25.00 -4.64
N GLN A 15 -3.07 23.69 -4.52
CA GLN A 15 -3.91 22.90 -5.42
C GLN A 15 -5.35 22.72 -4.89
N GLY A 16 -5.75 23.44 -3.86
CA GLY A 16 -7.07 23.34 -3.27
C GLY A 16 -7.29 22.14 -2.36
N ILE A 17 -6.22 21.49 -1.90
CA ILE A 17 -6.26 20.30 -1.05
C ILE A 17 -5.82 20.66 0.37
N LYS A 18 -6.70 20.51 1.34
CA LYS A 18 -6.39 20.57 2.77
C LYS A 18 -5.90 19.22 3.25
N ASN A 19 -4.62 19.14 3.64
CA ASN A 19 -4.09 17.95 4.28
C ASN A 19 -4.29 18.02 5.79
N LEU A 20 -5.02 17.05 6.34
CA LEU A 20 -5.34 16.94 7.78
C LEU A 20 -4.35 16.06 8.53
N GLY A 21 -3.70 15.11 7.85
CA GLY A 21 -2.71 14.23 8.44
C GLY A 21 -2.04 13.32 7.39
N MET A 22 -0.78 12.91 7.67
CA MET A 22 0.05 12.14 6.73
C MET A 22 0.79 10.99 7.42
N SER A 23 0.31 10.51 8.52
CA SER A 23 1.02 9.53 9.34
C SER A 23 0.19 8.29 9.67
N TRP A 24 -0.81 8.00 8.84
CA TRP A 24 -1.64 6.80 9.01
C TRP A 24 -0.96 5.61 8.34
N TYR A 25 -0.31 4.79 9.16
CA TYR A 25 0.33 3.57 8.68
C TYR A 25 -0.72 2.59 8.16
N PHE A 26 -0.45 2.02 6.98
CA PHE A 26 -1.34 1.07 6.32
C PHE A 26 -0.74 -0.34 6.21
N GLY A 27 0.51 -0.49 6.57
CA GLY A 27 1.28 -1.75 6.51
C GLY A 27 2.48 -1.66 5.58
N ALA A 28 3.41 -2.58 5.78
CA ALA A 28 4.47 -2.83 4.82
C ALA A 28 3.89 -3.53 3.59
N ARG A 29 4.48 -3.27 2.42
CA ARG A 29 4.05 -3.91 1.18
C ARG A 29 4.97 -5.07 0.87
N GLU A 30 4.32 -6.20 0.58
CA GLU A 30 4.95 -7.45 0.31
C GLU A 30 4.72 -7.88 -1.14
N LEU A 31 5.62 -8.68 -1.67
CA LEU A 31 5.49 -9.25 -2.99
C LEU A 31 4.74 -10.58 -2.91
N THR A 32 3.65 -10.72 -3.65
CA THR A 32 2.95 -11.99 -3.83
C THR A 32 2.97 -12.43 -5.28
N TYR A 33 3.07 -13.74 -5.52
CA TYR A 33 3.19 -14.28 -6.88
C TYR A 33 2.70 -15.71 -6.98
N SER A 34 2.37 -16.10 -8.21
CA SER A 34 2.07 -17.48 -8.60
C SER A 34 3.36 -18.24 -8.95
N GLY A 35 3.27 -19.57 -9.02
CA GLY A 35 4.39 -20.45 -9.37
C GLY A 35 4.99 -21.19 -8.17
N ASP A 36 5.98 -22.03 -8.41
CA ASP A 36 6.50 -23.00 -7.44
C ASP A 36 7.83 -22.58 -6.80
N LYS A 37 8.41 -21.46 -7.24
CA LYS A 37 9.70 -20.98 -6.74
C LYS A 37 9.51 -19.75 -5.87
N GLY A 38 10.21 -19.75 -4.72
CA GLY A 38 10.34 -18.53 -3.91
C GLY A 38 11.16 -17.47 -4.61
N VAL A 39 10.71 -16.22 -4.53
CA VAL A 39 11.51 -15.05 -4.88
C VAL A 39 12.25 -14.62 -3.62
N THR A 40 13.57 -14.75 -3.60
CA THR A 40 14.41 -14.47 -2.43
C THR A 40 15.48 -13.42 -2.68
N VAL A 41 15.76 -13.17 -3.95
CA VAL A 41 16.68 -12.11 -4.41
C VAL A 41 16.05 -11.39 -5.61
N PRO A 42 16.46 -10.13 -5.90
CA PRO A 42 15.90 -9.36 -7.01
C PRO A 42 16.01 -10.09 -8.36
N GLU A 43 17.07 -10.86 -8.56
CA GLU A 43 17.33 -11.61 -9.81
C GLU A 43 16.23 -12.65 -10.11
N ASP A 44 15.54 -13.15 -9.08
CA ASP A 44 14.43 -14.10 -9.24
C ASP A 44 13.22 -13.44 -9.93
N LEU A 45 13.11 -12.09 -9.86
CA LEU A 45 12.06 -11.32 -10.53
C LEU A 45 12.29 -11.15 -12.04
N LYS A 46 13.46 -11.53 -12.54
CA LYS A 46 13.81 -11.28 -13.94
C LYS A 46 12.84 -11.93 -14.91
N GLY A 47 12.13 -11.09 -15.64
CA GLY A 47 11.14 -11.49 -16.63
C GLY A 47 9.75 -11.83 -16.07
N MET A 48 9.55 -11.84 -14.75
CA MET A 48 8.23 -12.00 -14.14
C MET A 48 7.37 -10.77 -14.41
N LYS A 49 6.12 -11.01 -14.78
CA LYS A 49 5.12 -9.95 -14.99
C LYS A 49 4.48 -9.58 -13.66
N ILE A 50 4.93 -8.49 -13.08
CA ILE A 50 4.40 -7.99 -11.79
C ILE A 50 3.44 -6.83 -12.04
N ARG A 51 2.26 -6.93 -11.47
CA ARG A 51 1.31 -5.82 -11.49
C ARG A 51 1.77 -4.71 -10.53
N SER A 52 1.71 -3.48 -11.00
CA SER A 52 1.84 -2.29 -10.16
C SER A 52 0.70 -1.30 -10.40
N ALA A 53 0.48 -0.39 -9.44
CA ALA A 53 -0.33 0.79 -9.67
C ALA A 53 0.39 1.75 -10.64
N SER A 54 -0.39 2.66 -11.26
CA SER A 54 0.15 3.70 -12.15
C SER A 54 0.90 4.77 -11.36
N SER A 55 2.11 4.44 -10.93
CA SER A 55 3.02 5.29 -10.17
C SER A 55 4.44 5.09 -10.73
N GLU A 56 5.03 6.13 -11.27
CA GLU A 56 6.38 6.09 -11.84
C GLU A 56 7.41 5.52 -10.86
N THR A 57 7.32 5.90 -9.59
CA THR A 57 8.24 5.41 -8.54
C THR A 57 8.10 3.92 -8.30
N ARG A 58 6.86 3.39 -8.25
CA ARG A 58 6.62 1.95 -8.05
C ARG A 58 7.01 1.14 -9.27
N VAL A 59 6.67 1.64 -10.46
CA VAL A 59 7.05 1.01 -11.73
C VAL A 59 8.57 0.94 -11.83
N GLY A 60 9.27 2.07 -11.68
CA GLY A 60 10.73 2.12 -11.76
C GLY A 60 11.42 1.24 -10.72
N MET A 61 10.86 1.13 -9.52
CA MET A 61 11.39 0.24 -8.47
C MET A 61 11.28 -1.23 -8.90
N MET A 62 10.13 -1.70 -9.37
CA MET A 62 9.94 -3.08 -9.82
C MET A 62 10.79 -3.43 -11.04
N GLU A 63 10.92 -2.49 -12.00
CA GLU A 63 11.79 -2.65 -13.16
C GLU A 63 13.27 -2.70 -12.77
N ALA A 64 13.70 -1.89 -11.81
CA ALA A 64 15.06 -1.93 -11.28
C ALA A 64 15.39 -3.27 -10.58
N MET A 65 14.40 -3.97 -10.03
CA MET A 65 14.54 -5.32 -9.51
C MET A 65 14.47 -6.41 -10.61
N GLY A 66 14.23 -6.04 -11.86
CA GLY A 66 14.23 -6.95 -13.01
C GLY A 66 12.86 -7.44 -13.45
N ALA A 67 11.77 -7.03 -12.83
CA ALA A 67 10.42 -7.40 -13.23
C ALA A 67 9.97 -6.69 -14.51
N THR A 68 9.03 -7.31 -15.22
CA THR A 68 8.25 -6.65 -16.26
C THR A 68 6.95 -6.12 -15.65
N VAL A 69 6.73 -4.81 -15.69
CA VAL A 69 5.60 -4.21 -14.99
C VAL A 69 4.36 -4.13 -15.88
N THR A 70 3.23 -4.57 -15.34
CA THR A 70 1.90 -4.39 -15.93
C THR A 70 1.09 -3.45 -15.04
N GLN A 71 0.68 -2.30 -15.59
CA GLN A 71 -0.08 -1.31 -14.84
C GLN A 71 -1.58 -1.55 -15.00
N MET A 72 -2.31 -1.63 -13.89
CA MET A 72 -3.78 -1.76 -13.87
C MET A 72 -4.36 -1.33 -12.53
N ASN A 73 -5.67 -1.02 -12.52
CA ASN A 73 -6.40 -0.73 -11.30
C ASN A 73 -6.48 -1.94 -10.38
N TRP A 74 -6.59 -1.71 -9.06
CA TRP A 74 -6.67 -2.80 -8.09
C TRP A 74 -7.86 -3.74 -8.32
N SER A 75 -8.99 -3.21 -8.75
CA SER A 75 -10.20 -3.99 -9.05
C SER A 75 -10.03 -5.07 -10.13
N GLU A 76 -8.99 -4.96 -10.97
CA GLU A 76 -8.70 -5.88 -12.07
C GLU A 76 -7.68 -6.95 -11.68
N VAL A 77 -6.97 -6.77 -10.56
CA VAL A 77 -5.78 -7.56 -10.19
C VAL A 77 -6.11 -9.04 -10.00
N TYR A 78 -7.16 -9.38 -9.24
CA TYR A 78 -7.53 -10.78 -9.01
C TYR A 78 -7.77 -11.52 -10.33
N SER A 79 -8.58 -10.95 -11.21
CA SER A 79 -8.88 -11.55 -12.52
C SER A 79 -7.65 -11.64 -13.42
N ALA A 80 -6.77 -10.64 -13.39
CA ALA A 80 -5.54 -10.62 -14.17
C ALA A 80 -4.56 -11.72 -13.71
N LEU A 81 -4.43 -11.92 -12.41
CA LEU A 81 -3.63 -13.00 -11.83
C LEU A 81 -4.23 -14.38 -12.17
N GLN A 82 -5.54 -14.54 -12.03
CA GLN A 82 -6.25 -15.78 -12.36
C GLN A 82 -6.09 -16.17 -13.84
N GLN A 83 -6.06 -15.19 -14.73
CA GLN A 83 -5.90 -15.39 -16.17
C GLN A 83 -4.44 -15.44 -16.64
N GLY A 84 -3.47 -15.25 -15.75
CA GLY A 84 -2.05 -15.23 -16.08
C GLY A 84 -1.60 -14.01 -16.90
N VAL A 85 -2.38 -12.92 -16.89
CA VAL A 85 -1.98 -11.63 -17.49
C VAL A 85 -0.78 -11.05 -16.74
N CYS A 86 -0.75 -11.20 -15.43
CA CYS A 86 0.42 -10.98 -14.58
C CYS A 86 0.62 -12.20 -13.65
N GLU A 87 1.85 -12.35 -13.16
CA GLU A 87 2.26 -13.48 -12.33
C GLU A 87 2.31 -13.12 -10.86
N GLY A 88 2.30 -11.84 -10.53
CA GLY A 88 2.33 -11.35 -9.17
C GLY A 88 1.89 -9.89 -9.03
N CYS A 89 1.78 -9.47 -7.80
CA CYS A 89 1.50 -8.08 -7.42
C CYS A 89 2.14 -7.77 -6.06
N GLU A 90 2.05 -6.52 -5.62
CA GLU A 90 2.54 -6.08 -4.32
C GLU A 90 1.44 -5.36 -3.54
N ALA A 91 1.29 -5.69 -2.27
CA ALA A 91 0.35 -5.05 -1.35
C ALA A 91 0.65 -5.44 0.12
N PRO A 92 0.09 -4.73 1.11
CA PRO A 92 0.11 -5.17 2.49
C PRO A 92 -0.64 -6.50 2.69
N LEU A 93 -0.23 -7.29 3.69
CA LEU A 93 -0.84 -8.61 3.98
C LEU A 93 -2.35 -8.52 4.20
N SER A 94 -2.83 -7.48 4.87
CA SER A 94 -4.25 -7.21 5.07
C SER A 94 -5.02 -7.08 3.75
N THR A 95 -4.43 -6.40 2.77
CA THR A 95 -5.00 -6.20 1.44
C THR A 95 -4.98 -7.50 0.63
N LEU A 96 -3.87 -8.25 0.68
CA LEU A 96 -3.76 -9.56 0.01
C LEU A 96 -4.80 -10.54 0.54
N TYR A 97 -5.04 -10.55 1.84
CA TYR A 97 -6.06 -11.38 2.47
C TYR A 97 -7.48 -10.92 2.12
N SER A 98 -7.83 -9.65 2.34
CA SER A 98 -9.18 -9.13 2.12
C SER A 98 -9.63 -9.19 0.67
N SER A 99 -8.69 -9.06 -0.28
CA SER A 99 -8.95 -9.19 -1.71
C SER A 99 -8.81 -10.62 -2.24
N LYS A 100 -8.60 -11.60 -1.34
CA LYS A 100 -8.47 -13.03 -1.65
C LYS A 100 -7.37 -13.36 -2.68
N ILE A 101 -6.34 -12.53 -2.77
CA ILE A 101 -5.23 -12.75 -3.70
C ILE A 101 -4.54 -14.10 -3.44
N TYR A 102 -4.57 -14.60 -2.20
CA TYR A 102 -4.05 -15.89 -1.82
C TYR A 102 -4.72 -17.08 -2.55
N GLU A 103 -5.91 -16.91 -3.14
CA GLU A 103 -6.54 -17.98 -3.95
C GLU A 103 -5.80 -18.22 -5.26
N VAL A 104 -5.16 -17.20 -5.82
CA VAL A 104 -4.47 -17.22 -7.12
C VAL A 104 -2.95 -17.09 -7.01
N CYS A 105 -2.42 -16.58 -5.89
CA CYS A 105 -0.99 -16.47 -5.59
C CYS A 105 -0.72 -17.09 -4.22
N LYS A 106 0.07 -18.16 -4.19
CA LYS A 106 0.35 -18.93 -2.96
C LYS A 106 1.71 -18.64 -2.34
N ASN A 107 2.47 -17.72 -2.91
CA ASN A 107 3.78 -17.35 -2.41
C ASN A 107 3.80 -15.88 -2.04
N ILE A 108 4.37 -15.56 -0.89
CA ILE A 108 4.63 -14.19 -0.45
C ILE A 108 6.08 -14.09 0.01
N THR A 109 6.80 -13.12 -0.53
CA THR A 109 8.11 -12.72 0.00
C THR A 109 7.94 -11.45 0.83
N LEU A 110 8.38 -11.51 2.08
CA LEU A 110 8.40 -10.35 2.99
C LEU A 110 9.56 -9.44 2.60
N THR A 111 9.26 -8.47 1.80
CA THR A 111 10.24 -7.56 1.21
C THR A 111 10.29 -6.21 1.91
N ASP A 112 9.23 -5.82 2.59
CA ASP A 112 9.08 -4.51 3.27
C ASP A 112 9.54 -3.33 2.40
N HIS A 113 9.39 -3.45 1.07
CA HIS A 113 9.98 -2.53 0.09
C HIS A 113 9.30 -1.16 0.05
N ILE A 114 8.09 -1.06 0.57
CA ILE A 114 7.36 0.20 0.75
C ILE A 114 6.65 0.17 2.10
N MET A 115 6.94 1.16 2.94
CA MET A 115 6.12 1.48 4.11
C MET A 115 4.91 2.30 3.64
N ALA A 116 3.74 1.67 3.54
CA ALA A 116 2.55 2.34 3.04
C ALA A 116 1.99 3.29 4.10
N ILE A 117 1.91 4.56 3.73
CA ILE A 117 1.36 5.63 4.57
C ILE A 117 0.18 6.25 3.82
N TRP A 118 -0.91 6.46 4.53
CA TRP A 118 -2.05 7.22 4.02
C TRP A 118 -2.05 8.64 4.53
N SER A 119 -2.48 9.53 3.67
CA SER A 119 -2.78 10.91 4.02
C SER A 119 -4.29 11.12 4.03
N VAL A 120 -4.76 11.90 5.01
CA VAL A 120 -6.16 12.33 5.07
C VAL A 120 -6.27 13.71 4.45
N ASN A 121 -7.00 13.79 3.37
CA ASN A 121 -7.15 15.01 2.59
C ASN A 121 -8.63 15.34 2.37
N MET A 122 -8.94 16.63 2.25
CA MET A 122 -10.26 17.10 1.87
C MET A 122 -10.15 18.36 0.99
N SER A 123 -11.25 18.79 0.39
CA SER A 123 -11.29 20.07 -0.32
C SER A 123 -10.97 21.22 0.65
N ASN A 124 -10.02 22.07 0.27
CA ASN A 124 -9.66 23.25 1.05
C ASN A 124 -10.84 24.25 1.13
N ASP A 125 -11.58 24.42 0.03
CA ASP A 125 -12.75 25.29 0.00
C ASP A 125 -13.83 24.78 0.95
N TYR A 126 -14.11 23.46 0.94
CA TYR A 126 -15.08 22.88 1.86
C TYR A 126 -14.63 22.98 3.31
N PHE A 127 -13.36 22.70 3.60
CA PHE A 127 -12.81 22.85 4.95
C PHE A 127 -13.03 24.27 5.50
N ASN A 128 -12.80 25.28 4.66
CA ASN A 128 -12.96 26.69 5.04
C ASN A 128 -14.44 27.10 5.24
N THR A 129 -15.42 26.32 4.79
CA THR A 129 -16.84 26.56 5.08
C THR A 129 -17.26 26.04 6.45
N LEU A 130 -16.45 25.17 7.08
CA LEU A 130 -16.76 24.62 8.39
C LEU A 130 -16.55 25.67 9.48
N PRO A 131 -17.37 25.66 10.56
CA PRO A 131 -17.08 26.42 11.78
C PRO A 131 -15.68 26.10 12.29
N GLU A 132 -15.00 27.09 12.85
CA GLU A 132 -13.61 26.96 13.35
C GLU A 132 -13.45 25.82 14.36
N GLU A 133 -14.45 25.62 15.23
CA GLU A 133 -14.49 24.51 16.18
C GLU A 133 -14.41 23.14 15.46
N TYR A 134 -15.12 22.97 14.35
CA TYR A 134 -15.09 21.71 13.59
C TYR A 134 -13.79 21.51 12.81
N GLN A 135 -13.20 22.60 12.32
CA GLN A 135 -11.88 22.55 11.70
C GLN A 135 -10.83 22.06 12.71
N GLN A 136 -10.85 22.57 13.94
CA GLN A 136 -9.94 22.17 15.01
C GLN A 136 -10.16 20.70 15.40
N ILE A 137 -11.40 20.28 15.62
CA ILE A 137 -11.74 18.89 15.94
C ILE A 137 -11.19 17.93 14.86
N LEU A 138 -11.39 18.22 13.58
CA LEU A 138 -10.90 17.39 12.49
C LEU A 138 -9.37 17.24 12.52
N VAL A 139 -8.65 18.34 12.70
CA VAL A 139 -7.18 18.31 12.73
C VAL A 139 -6.66 17.55 13.95
N GLU A 140 -7.24 17.78 15.12
CA GLU A 140 -6.83 17.18 16.38
C GLU A 140 -7.13 15.67 16.38
N GLU A 141 -8.34 15.25 16.01
CA GLU A 141 -8.72 13.84 16.02
C GLU A 141 -7.92 13.01 15.00
N ILE A 142 -7.68 13.56 13.82
CA ILE A 142 -6.86 12.88 12.82
C ILE A 142 -5.41 12.73 13.29
N ALA A 143 -4.87 13.74 13.97
CA ALA A 143 -3.54 13.65 14.56
C ALA A 143 -3.48 12.63 15.71
N ASN A 144 -4.49 12.62 16.59
CA ASN A 144 -4.58 11.73 17.74
C ASN A 144 -4.75 10.26 17.33
N MET A 145 -5.39 9.97 16.21
CA MET A 145 -5.58 8.61 15.72
C MET A 145 -4.31 8.00 15.10
N ALA A 146 -3.34 8.78 14.69
CA ALA A 146 -2.15 8.28 13.99
C ALA A 146 -1.35 7.22 14.80
N PRO A 147 -1.05 7.40 16.10
CA PRO A 147 -0.38 6.38 16.91
C PRO A 147 -1.20 5.08 17.01
N THR A 148 -2.52 5.20 17.17
CA THR A 148 -3.44 4.06 17.26
C THR A 148 -3.47 3.25 15.97
N THR A 149 -3.38 3.89 14.80
CA THR A 149 -3.32 3.17 13.53
C THR A 149 -2.02 2.39 13.38
N ILE A 150 -0.88 2.96 13.81
CA ILE A 150 0.41 2.27 13.78
C ILE A 150 0.35 1.01 14.66
N GLU A 151 -0.07 1.15 15.92
CA GLU A 151 -0.17 0.04 16.86
C GLU A 151 -1.08 -1.07 16.34
N ARG A 152 -2.28 -0.70 15.87
CA ARG A 152 -3.27 -1.65 15.37
C ARG A 152 -2.80 -2.38 14.11
N VAL A 153 -2.29 -1.67 13.11
CA VAL A 153 -1.83 -2.29 11.86
C VAL A 153 -0.65 -3.22 12.12
N THR A 154 0.29 -2.82 12.98
CA THR A 154 1.43 -3.67 13.34
C THR A 154 0.96 -4.97 14.07
N ALA A 155 -0.03 -4.87 14.94
CA ALA A 155 -0.61 -6.06 15.59
C ALA A 155 -1.36 -6.95 14.58
N ASP A 156 -2.12 -6.34 13.66
CA ASP A 156 -2.88 -7.05 12.64
C ASP A 156 -2.00 -7.77 11.60
N GLU A 157 -0.78 -7.27 11.32
CA GLU A 157 0.15 -7.91 10.36
C GLU A 157 0.47 -9.36 10.74
N SER A 158 0.74 -9.63 12.01
CA SER A 158 0.99 -11.00 12.52
C SER A 158 -0.25 -11.90 12.37
N ASP A 159 -1.43 -11.37 12.60
CA ASP A 159 -2.71 -12.09 12.47
C ASP A 159 -3.00 -12.41 10.98
N PHE A 160 -2.81 -11.46 10.08
CA PHE A 160 -2.97 -11.69 8.64
C PHE A 160 -1.96 -12.69 8.09
N ARG A 161 -0.71 -12.68 8.58
CA ARG A 161 0.26 -13.71 8.24
C ARG A 161 -0.25 -15.10 8.61
N SER A 162 -0.71 -15.28 9.85
CA SER A 162 -1.25 -16.56 10.32
C SER A 162 -2.48 -17.01 9.52
N LYS A 163 -3.35 -16.09 9.17
CA LYS A 163 -4.53 -16.37 8.31
C LYS A 163 -4.11 -16.82 6.91
N LEU A 164 -3.14 -16.15 6.30
CA LEU A 164 -2.62 -16.50 4.98
C LEU A 164 -1.93 -17.87 4.99
N GLU A 165 -1.14 -18.18 6.04
CA GLU A 165 -0.54 -19.52 6.23
C GLU A 165 -1.61 -20.62 6.35
N ALA A 166 -2.71 -20.36 7.06
CA ALA A 166 -3.84 -21.28 7.16
C ALA A 166 -4.53 -21.54 5.80
N GLU A 167 -4.50 -20.55 4.90
CA GLU A 167 -5.00 -20.67 3.52
C GLU A 167 -3.97 -21.33 2.56
N GLY A 168 -2.84 -21.80 3.08
CA GLY A 168 -1.81 -22.52 2.33
C GLY A 168 -0.82 -21.60 1.60
N VAL A 169 -0.64 -20.38 2.05
CA VAL A 169 0.39 -19.48 1.54
C VAL A 169 1.74 -19.82 2.16
N THR A 170 2.77 -19.84 1.33
CA THR A 170 4.17 -20.00 1.74
C THR A 170 4.85 -18.64 1.81
N PHE A 171 5.50 -18.38 2.93
CA PHE A 171 6.26 -17.13 3.15
C PHE A 171 7.76 -17.36 2.98
N TYR A 172 8.42 -16.39 2.39
CA TYR A 172 9.87 -16.35 2.17
C TYR A 172 10.48 -15.10 2.77
#